data_ff4113f07c9b0111dae98fd9e0585ba1
#
_entry.id   ff4113f07c9b0111dae98fd9e0585ba1
#
_cell.length_a   1.000
_cell.length_b   1.000
_cell.length_c   1.000
_cell.angle_alpha   90.00
_cell.angle_beta   90.00
_cell.angle_gamma   90.00
#
_symmetry.space_group_name_H-M   'P 1'
#
loop_
_entity.id
_entity.type
_entity.pdbx_description
1 polymer ?
#
loop_
_entity_poly.entity_id
_entity_poly.type
_entity_poly.pdbx_seq_one_letter_code
_entity_poly.pdbx_strand_id
1 'polypeptide(L)'
;MSGIERREQLIGVARSIFAEKGFEATSMEEISAKAKVSKPVVYEHFGGKEGLYAVIVDREVQQLVSAIIGVLEQSQSPRAMAEGAALALLDYIDTNTDGFRILVRDSPASQSRGSYYSVIGDVAQKVEALLAEHFRDSGFHADWAPMYAHMMVGLVSQVGQWWLDERKPSKQEVAAHIVNLVWYGLSGMRKDPHLVTDSAKKLAS
;
A
#
# COMPACT_ATOMS: atom_id res chain seq x y z
N MET A 1 -14.70 -9.35 30.67
CA MET A 1 -13.98 -9.21 29.37
C MET A 1 -13.21 -10.49 29.13
N SER A 2 -13.46 -11.16 28.03
CA SER A 2 -12.74 -12.38 27.63
C SER A 2 -11.29 -12.07 27.23
N GLY A 3 -10.42 -13.10 27.18
CA GLY A 3 -9.04 -12.93 26.70
C GLY A 3 -8.97 -12.40 25.26
N ILE A 4 -9.92 -12.79 24.40
CA ILE A 4 -10.03 -12.30 23.01
C ILE A 4 -10.38 -10.80 23.02
N GLU A 5 -11.40 -10.39 23.75
CA GLU A 5 -11.79 -8.98 23.85
C GLU A 5 -10.66 -8.11 24.41
N ARG A 6 -9.91 -8.63 25.37
CA ARG A 6 -8.75 -7.95 25.93
C ARG A 6 -7.63 -7.78 24.90
N ARG A 7 -7.37 -8.84 24.13
CA ARG A 7 -6.37 -8.78 23.04
C ARG A 7 -6.74 -7.73 21.99
N GLU A 8 -8.00 -7.66 21.56
CA GLU A 8 -8.47 -6.66 20.60
C GLU A 8 -8.40 -5.23 21.16
N GLN A 9 -8.75 -5.03 22.43
CA GLN A 9 -8.60 -3.74 23.10
C GLN A 9 -7.14 -3.27 23.10
N LEU A 10 -6.20 -4.17 23.44
CA LEU A 10 -4.77 -3.85 23.48
C LEU A 10 -4.24 -3.48 22.10
N ILE A 11 -4.63 -4.20 21.05
CA ILE A 11 -4.28 -3.90 19.67
C ILE A 11 -4.80 -2.51 19.28
N GLY A 12 -6.07 -2.18 19.54
CA GLY A 12 -6.65 -0.88 19.22
C GLY A 12 -5.96 0.29 19.92
N VAL A 13 -5.65 0.13 21.22
CA VAL A 13 -4.93 1.15 22.00
C VAL A 13 -3.50 1.34 21.48
N ALA A 14 -2.77 0.25 21.27
CA ALA A 14 -1.39 0.31 20.80
C ALA A 14 -1.29 0.87 19.37
N ARG A 15 -2.23 0.49 18.49
CA ARG A 15 -2.33 1.02 17.11
C ARG A 15 -2.37 2.54 17.11
N SER A 16 -3.24 3.15 17.91
CA SER A 16 -3.35 4.61 18.02
C SER A 16 -2.05 5.26 18.52
N ILE A 17 -1.38 4.67 19.52
CA ILE A 17 -0.12 5.21 20.05
C ILE A 17 1.02 5.08 19.03
N PHE A 18 1.16 3.93 18.38
CA PHE A 18 2.17 3.73 17.35
C PHE A 18 1.96 4.63 16.13
N ALA A 19 0.71 4.86 15.73
CA ALA A 19 0.41 5.80 14.64
C ALA A 19 0.82 7.24 14.97
N GLU A 20 0.61 7.66 16.20
CA GLU A 20 0.93 9.01 16.68
C GLU A 20 2.45 9.21 16.85
N LYS A 21 3.11 8.32 17.59
CA LYS A 21 4.50 8.51 18.06
C LYS A 21 5.53 7.70 17.29
N GLY A 22 5.11 6.64 16.58
CA GLY A 22 6.00 5.65 15.99
C GLY A 22 6.45 4.57 16.98
N PHE A 23 7.15 3.55 16.45
CA PHE A 23 7.59 2.40 17.24
C PHE A 23 8.58 2.78 18.34
N GLU A 24 9.63 3.55 18.01
CA GLU A 24 10.73 3.84 18.93
C GLU A 24 10.27 4.65 20.14
N ALA A 25 9.44 5.68 19.94
CA ALA A 25 8.99 6.57 21.00
C ALA A 25 7.83 6.00 21.85
N THR A 26 7.30 4.84 21.49
CA THR A 26 6.21 4.17 22.24
C THR A 26 6.78 3.25 23.32
N SER A 27 6.22 3.31 24.54
CA SER A 27 6.58 2.43 25.65
C SER A 27 5.46 1.47 26.04
N MET A 28 5.84 0.32 26.63
CA MET A 28 4.87 -0.65 27.18
C MET A 28 4.11 -0.08 28.38
N GLU A 29 4.74 0.85 29.11
CA GLU A 29 4.13 1.61 30.20
C GLU A 29 2.94 2.44 29.72
N GLU A 30 3.13 3.15 28.66
CA GLU A 30 2.11 4.02 28.05
C GLU A 30 0.92 3.19 27.52
N ILE A 31 1.24 2.09 26.80
CA ILE A 31 0.22 1.18 26.27
C ILE A 31 -0.62 0.60 27.42
N SER A 32 0.01 0.07 28.46
CA SER A 32 -0.67 -0.53 29.60
C SER A 32 -1.52 0.49 30.38
N ALA A 33 -0.99 1.69 30.59
CA ALA A 33 -1.70 2.78 31.26
C ALA A 33 -2.94 3.22 30.46
N LYS A 34 -2.80 3.44 29.14
CA LYS A 34 -3.92 3.84 28.26
C LYS A 34 -4.97 2.73 28.12
N ALA A 35 -4.55 1.46 28.12
CA ALA A 35 -5.43 0.31 28.11
C ALA A 35 -6.06 -0.03 29.47
N LYS A 36 -5.62 0.63 30.56
CA LYS A 36 -6.02 0.40 31.94
C LYS A 36 -5.80 -1.07 32.37
N VAL A 37 -4.61 -1.59 32.07
CA VAL A 37 -4.17 -2.93 32.48
C VAL A 37 -2.78 -2.87 33.10
N SER A 38 -2.37 -3.95 33.78
CA SER A 38 -0.98 -4.09 34.22
C SER A 38 -0.06 -4.50 33.06
N LYS A 39 1.23 -4.14 33.13
CA LYS A 39 2.22 -4.54 32.10
C LYS A 39 2.26 -6.06 31.86
N PRO A 40 2.25 -6.93 32.90
CA PRO A 40 2.26 -8.37 32.70
C PRO A 40 1.17 -8.86 31.75
N VAL A 41 -0.02 -8.25 31.79
CA VAL A 41 -1.13 -8.61 30.89
C VAL A 41 -0.76 -8.37 29.43
N VAL A 42 -0.09 -7.27 29.13
CA VAL A 42 0.34 -6.97 27.74
C VAL A 42 1.43 -7.95 27.28
N TYR A 43 2.39 -8.26 28.18
CA TYR A 43 3.46 -9.23 27.89
C TYR A 43 2.90 -10.64 27.68
N GLU A 44 1.90 -11.06 28.46
CA GLU A 44 1.23 -12.36 28.31
C GLU A 44 0.61 -12.53 26.91
N HIS A 45 -0.02 -11.48 26.39
CA HIS A 45 -0.69 -11.53 25.08
C HIS A 45 0.23 -11.42 23.88
N PHE A 46 1.37 -10.73 24.00
CA PHE A 46 2.18 -10.33 22.84
C PHE A 46 3.71 -10.55 23.01
N GLY A 47 4.17 -10.93 24.19
CA GLY A 47 5.59 -11.14 24.45
C GLY A 47 6.42 -9.86 24.57
N GLY A 48 5.89 -8.70 24.20
CA GLY A 48 6.59 -7.41 24.24
C GLY A 48 6.10 -6.41 23.20
N LYS A 49 6.79 -5.27 23.12
CA LYS A 49 6.47 -4.17 22.17
C LYS A 49 6.58 -4.64 20.71
N GLU A 50 7.64 -5.38 20.42
CA GLU A 50 7.94 -5.93 19.08
C GLU A 50 6.84 -6.89 18.62
N GLY A 51 6.41 -7.80 19.49
CA GLY A 51 5.35 -8.76 19.17
C GLY A 51 3.99 -8.10 18.97
N LEU A 52 3.66 -7.11 19.80
CA LEU A 52 2.42 -6.33 19.64
C LEU A 52 2.45 -5.51 18.34
N TYR A 53 3.57 -4.86 18.03
CA TYR A 53 3.75 -4.10 16.79
C TYR A 53 3.64 -5.00 15.55
N ALA A 54 4.32 -6.15 15.56
CA ALA A 54 4.28 -7.11 14.46
C ALA A 54 2.85 -7.60 14.15
N VAL A 55 2.04 -7.89 15.19
CA VAL A 55 0.63 -8.28 15.02
C VAL A 55 -0.19 -7.15 14.38
N ILE A 56 0.07 -5.89 14.77
CA ILE A 56 -0.64 -4.75 14.20
C ILE A 56 -0.25 -4.58 12.72
N VAL A 57 1.05 -4.55 12.41
CA VAL A 57 1.55 -4.42 11.05
C VAL A 57 1.00 -5.53 10.14
N ASP A 58 1.04 -6.79 10.58
CA ASP A 58 0.52 -7.92 9.81
C ASP A 58 -0.96 -7.75 9.47
N ARG A 59 -1.78 -7.32 10.43
CA ARG A 59 -3.21 -7.05 10.21
C ARG A 59 -3.44 -5.93 9.20
N GLU A 60 -2.71 -4.82 9.32
CA GLU A 60 -2.85 -3.69 8.40
C GLU A 60 -2.41 -4.06 6.98
N VAL A 61 -1.32 -4.83 6.84
CA VAL A 61 -0.87 -5.39 5.55
C VAL A 61 -1.96 -6.25 4.94
N GLN A 62 -2.50 -7.22 5.68
CA GLN A 62 -3.54 -8.12 5.19
C GLN A 62 -4.81 -7.38 4.77
N GLN A 63 -5.25 -6.38 5.54
CA GLN A 63 -6.42 -5.57 5.20
C GLN A 63 -6.21 -4.79 3.91
N LEU A 64 -5.08 -4.11 3.77
CA LEU A 64 -4.78 -3.30 2.58
C LEU A 64 -4.61 -4.17 1.34
N VAL A 65 -3.83 -5.25 1.42
CA VAL A 65 -3.64 -6.20 0.30
C VAL A 65 -4.98 -6.79 -0.12
N SER A 66 -5.78 -7.27 0.83
CA SER A 66 -7.09 -7.88 0.51
C SER A 66 -8.04 -6.88 -0.15
N ALA A 67 -8.05 -5.62 0.29
CA ALA A 67 -8.89 -4.59 -0.31
C ALA A 67 -8.51 -4.33 -1.78
N ILE A 68 -7.21 -4.21 -2.08
CA ILE A 68 -6.73 -3.94 -3.44
C ILE A 68 -6.88 -5.17 -4.34
N ILE A 69 -6.43 -6.34 -3.89
CA ILE A 69 -6.49 -7.58 -4.68
C ILE A 69 -7.94 -7.97 -4.97
N GLY A 70 -8.84 -7.83 -3.99
CA GLY A 70 -10.26 -8.12 -4.18
C GLY A 70 -10.89 -7.31 -5.31
N VAL A 71 -10.52 -6.04 -5.46
CA VAL A 71 -10.99 -5.21 -6.58
C VAL A 71 -10.39 -5.64 -7.90
N LEU A 72 -9.08 -5.95 -7.94
CA LEU A 72 -8.41 -6.41 -9.16
C LEU A 72 -9.01 -7.72 -9.69
N GLU A 73 -9.45 -8.62 -8.80
CA GLU A 73 -10.05 -9.91 -9.17
C GLU A 73 -11.52 -9.82 -9.60
N GLN A 74 -12.27 -8.86 -9.08
CA GLN A 74 -13.69 -8.70 -9.37
C GLN A 74 -13.97 -7.80 -10.57
N SER A 75 -13.04 -6.98 -10.99
CA SER A 75 -13.25 -6.01 -12.07
C SER A 75 -13.17 -6.68 -13.45
N GLN A 76 -14.11 -6.32 -14.32
CA GLN A 76 -14.25 -6.92 -15.66
C GLN A 76 -13.46 -6.20 -16.77
N SER A 77 -12.87 -5.05 -16.48
CA SER A 77 -12.09 -4.30 -17.47
C SER A 77 -10.81 -3.70 -16.86
N PRO A 78 -9.73 -3.58 -17.66
CA PRO A 78 -8.46 -3.02 -17.18
C PRO A 78 -8.61 -1.60 -16.61
N ARG A 79 -9.49 -0.78 -17.19
CA ARG A 79 -9.75 0.57 -16.68
C ARG A 79 -10.47 0.54 -15.31
N ALA A 80 -11.47 -0.32 -15.15
CA ALA A 80 -12.16 -0.50 -13.86
C ALA A 80 -11.22 -1.06 -12.80
N MET A 81 -10.27 -1.95 -13.16
CA MET A 81 -9.22 -2.43 -12.26
C MET A 81 -8.36 -1.28 -11.74
N ALA A 82 -7.87 -0.41 -12.63
CA ALA A 82 -7.06 0.74 -12.23
C ALA A 82 -7.83 1.73 -11.35
N GLU A 83 -9.07 2.02 -11.69
CA GLU A 83 -9.95 2.90 -10.90
C GLU A 83 -10.24 2.32 -9.52
N GLY A 84 -10.65 1.08 -9.47
CA GLY A 84 -10.95 0.40 -8.22
C GLY A 84 -9.73 0.24 -7.32
N ALA A 85 -8.55 -0.08 -7.86
CA ALA A 85 -7.32 -0.19 -7.09
C ALA A 85 -6.90 1.16 -6.48
N ALA A 86 -6.99 2.25 -7.24
CA ALA A 86 -6.70 3.59 -6.75
C ALA A 86 -7.70 4.00 -5.64
N LEU A 87 -8.99 3.75 -5.85
CA LEU A 87 -10.02 4.02 -4.85
C LEU A 87 -9.84 3.15 -3.60
N ALA A 88 -9.53 1.86 -3.74
CA ALA A 88 -9.32 0.96 -2.60
C ALA A 88 -8.18 1.43 -1.69
N LEU A 89 -7.06 1.91 -2.26
CA LEU A 89 -5.98 2.50 -1.48
C LEU A 89 -6.42 3.79 -0.77
N LEU A 90 -7.07 4.71 -1.48
CA LEU A 90 -7.51 5.98 -0.92
C LEU A 90 -8.62 5.80 0.13
N ASP A 91 -9.54 4.86 -0.07
CA ASP A 91 -10.55 4.48 0.91
C ASP A 91 -9.92 3.88 2.17
N TYR A 92 -8.91 3.03 2.02
CA TYR A 92 -8.17 2.49 3.15
C TYR A 92 -7.47 3.61 3.94
N ILE A 93 -6.80 4.55 3.26
CA ILE A 93 -6.16 5.71 3.89
C ILE A 93 -7.18 6.56 4.66
N ASP A 94 -8.37 6.73 4.11
CA ASP A 94 -9.44 7.53 4.69
C ASP A 94 -10.04 6.87 5.94
N THR A 95 -10.33 5.58 5.87
CA THR A 95 -10.99 4.82 6.93
C THR A 95 -10.04 4.25 7.98
N ASN A 96 -8.78 3.98 7.60
CA ASN A 96 -7.76 3.36 8.43
C ASN A 96 -6.46 4.19 8.50
N THR A 97 -6.60 5.49 8.70
CA THR A 97 -5.49 6.46 8.73
C THR A 97 -4.34 6.03 9.65
N ASP A 98 -4.65 5.57 10.87
CA ASP A 98 -3.65 5.11 11.84
C ASP A 98 -2.89 3.88 11.32
N GLY A 99 -3.61 2.92 10.73
CA GLY A 99 -2.99 1.74 10.13
C GLY A 99 -2.05 2.10 8.99
N PHE A 100 -2.49 2.97 8.10
CA PHE A 100 -1.66 3.39 6.98
C PHE A 100 -0.42 4.18 7.43
N ARG A 101 -0.54 5.05 8.45
CA ARG A 101 0.61 5.73 9.07
C ARG A 101 1.64 4.76 9.64
N ILE A 102 1.19 3.67 10.27
CA ILE A 102 2.08 2.61 10.78
C ILE A 102 2.81 1.92 9.62
N LEU A 103 2.09 1.61 8.53
CA LEU A 103 2.68 0.92 7.38
C LEU A 103 3.76 1.74 6.66
N VAL A 104 3.55 3.06 6.48
CA VAL A 104 4.47 3.93 5.73
C VAL A 104 5.63 4.46 6.56
N ARG A 105 5.56 4.37 7.91
CA ARG A 105 6.67 4.76 8.77
C ARG A 105 7.78 3.73 8.75
N ASP A 106 9.02 4.20 8.68
CA ASP A 106 10.19 3.36 8.88
C ASP A 106 10.19 2.78 10.30
N SER A 107 10.26 1.46 10.39
CA SER A 107 10.45 0.73 11.65
C SER A 107 11.48 -0.38 11.46
N PRO A 108 12.12 -0.87 12.53
CA PRO A 108 13.02 -2.03 12.47
C PRO A 108 12.33 -3.27 11.87
N ALA A 109 11.01 -3.36 12.00
CA ALA A 109 10.19 -4.40 11.38
C ALA A 109 9.96 -4.18 9.87
N SER A 110 10.29 -3.00 9.31
CA SER A 110 10.13 -2.70 7.88
C SER A 110 11.10 -3.48 6.99
N GLN A 111 12.14 -4.09 7.56
CA GLN A 111 13.04 -5.02 6.86
C GLN A 111 12.51 -6.46 6.82
N SER A 112 11.40 -6.76 7.48
CA SER A 112 10.75 -8.07 7.50
C SER A 112 9.48 -8.05 6.61
N ARG A 113 8.92 -9.23 6.32
CA ARG A 113 7.73 -9.46 5.45
C ARG A 113 6.46 -8.67 5.77
N GLY A 114 6.46 -7.71 6.69
CA GLY A 114 5.31 -6.93 7.13
C GLY A 114 5.48 -5.43 6.92
N SER A 115 6.13 -4.97 5.86
CA SER A 115 6.28 -3.54 5.57
C SER A 115 5.36 -3.08 4.43
N TYR A 116 5.18 -1.77 4.29
CA TYR A 116 4.49 -1.19 3.13
C TYR A 116 5.14 -1.61 1.80
N TYR A 117 6.45 -1.83 1.78
CA TYR A 117 7.17 -2.34 0.62
C TYR A 117 6.75 -3.78 0.25
N SER A 118 6.42 -4.64 1.22
CA SER A 118 5.88 -5.98 0.90
C SER A 118 4.48 -5.89 0.29
N VAL A 119 3.63 -4.98 0.77
CA VAL A 119 2.32 -4.70 0.16
C VAL A 119 2.48 -4.24 -1.29
N ILE A 120 3.38 -3.28 -1.53
CA ILE A 120 3.69 -2.80 -2.89
C ILE A 120 4.16 -3.95 -3.77
N GLY A 121 5.01 -4.84 -3.26
CA GLY A 121 5.52 -6.01 -3.98
C GLY A 121 4.41 -7.01 -4.35
N ASP A 122 3.55 -7.36 -3.41
CA ASP A 122 2.45 -8.31 -3.63
C ASP A 122 1.44 -7.76 -4.65
N VAL A 123 1.09 -6.48 -4.54
CA VAL A 123 0.21 -5.80 -5.50
C VAL A 123 0.87 -5.70 -6.88
N ALA A 124 2.16 -5.33 -6.94
CA ALA A 124 2.90 -5.25 -8.20
C ALA A 124 2.95 -6.59 -8.92
N GLN A 125 3.18 -7.71 -8.21
CA GLN A 125 3.18 -9.04 -8.79
C GLN A 125 1.80 -9.41 -9.40
N LYS A 126 0.70 -9.03 -8.74
CA LYS A 126 -0.64 -9.25 -9.30
C LYS A 126 -0.88 -8.40 -10.55
N VAL A 127 -0.51 -7.13 -10.52
CA VAL A 127 -0.63 -6.21 -11.67
C VAL A 127 0.27 -6.67 -12.82
N GLU A 128 1.47 -7.16 -12.55
CA GLU A 128 2.38 -7.74 -13.56
C GLU A 128 1.72 -8.88 -14.33
N ALA A 129 1.10 -9.84 -13.63
CA ALA A 129 0.43 -10.97 -14.27
C ALA A 129 -0.68 -10.51 -15.22
N LEU A 130 -1.49 -9.54 -14.80
CA LEU A 130 -2.57 -8.95 -15.62
C LEU A 130 -2.01 -8.17 -16.82
N LEU A 131 -0.94 -7.39 -16.63
CA LEU A 131 -0.29 -6.66 -17.73
C LEU A 131 0.39 -7.58 -18.73
N ALA A 132 1.05 -8.65 -18.27
CA ALA A 132 1.72 -9.61 -19.15
C ALA A 132 0.73 -10.29 -20.11
N GLU A 133 -0.47 -10.62 -19.63
CA GLU A 133 -1.56 -11.15 -20.46
C GLU A 133 -2.01 -10.09 -21.48
N HIS A 134 -2.35 -8.90 -21.02
CA HIS A 134 -2.80 -7.82 -21.88
C HIS A 134 -1.74 -7.41 -22.94
N PHE A 135 -0.46 -7.41 -22.59
CA PHE A 135 0.63 -7.09 -23.50
C PHE A 135 0.75 -8.13 -24.62
N ARG A 136 0.65 -9.42 -24.29
CA ARG A 136 0.64 -10.51 -25.31
C ARG A 136 -0.50 -10.31 -26.31
N ASP A 137 -1.71 -10.04 -25.80
CA ASP A 137 -2.91 -9.87 -26.64
C ASP A 137 -2.83 -8.62 -27.54
N SER A 138 -2.16 -7.59 -27.07
CA SER A 138 -1.98 -6.31 -27.78
C SER A 138 -0.71 -6.25 -28.64
N GLY A 139 0.10 -7.33 -28.66
CA GLY A 139 1.33 -7.42 -29.43
C GLY A 139 2.49 -6.58 -28.87
N PHE A 140 2.51 -6.34 -27.57
CA PHE A 140 3.65 -5.83 -26.83
C PHE A 140 4.49 -6.98 -26.25
N HIS A 141 5.74 -6.69 -25.88
CA HIS A 141 6.58 -7.66 -25.18
C HIS A 141 6.15 -7.83 -23.72
N ALA A 142 5.75 -9.05 -23.35
CA ALA A 142 5.32 -9.37 -21.99
C ALA A 142 6.43 -9.14 -20.93
N ASP A 143 7.70 -9.22 -21.32
CA ASP A 143 8.87 -8.99 -20.45
C ASP A 143 8.93 -7.57 -19.88
N TRP A 144 8.18 -6.63 -20.43
CA TRP A 144 8.08 -5.27 -19.90
C TRP A 144 7.01 -5.12 -18.82
N ALA A 145 6.14 -6.10 -18.64
CA ALA A 145 5.06 -6.05 -17.64
C ALA A 145 5.55 -5.75 -16.22
N PRO A 146 6.66 -6.35 -15.72
CA PRO A 146 7.18 -6.04 -14.38
C PRO A 146 7.48 -4.56 -14.19
N MET A 147 8.17 -3.94 -15.17
CA MET A 147 8.53 -2.52 -15.12
C MET A 147 7.29 -1.62 -15.08
N TYR A 148 6.30 -1.87 -15.94
CA TYR A 148 5.06 -1.10 -15.97
C TYR A 148 4.22 -1.31 -14.71
N ALA A 149 4.19 -2.53 -14.17
CA ALA A 149 3.52 -2.81 -12.89
C ALA A 149 4.12 -1.97 -11.75
N HIS A 150 5.44 -1.92 -11.64
CA HIS A 150 6.14 -1.10 -10.65
C HIS A 150 5.89 0.40 -10.84
N MET A 151 5.87 0.90 -12.09
CA MET A 151 5.53 2.30 -12.38
C MET A 151 4.12 2.63 -11.92
N MET A 152 3.12 1.79 -12.24
CA MET A 152 1.72 2.03 -11.89
C MET A 152 1.51 1.97 -10.38
N VAL A 153 1.99 0.91 -9.73
CA VAL A 153 1.84 0.73 -8.28
C VAL A 153 2.61 1.81 -7.53
N GLY A 154 3.82 2.17 -7.99
CA GLY A 154 4.61 3.26 -7.43
C GLY A 154 3.89 4.61 -7.51
N LEU A 155 3.29 4.93 -8.65
CA LEU A 155 2.52 6.16 -8.84
C LEU A 155 1.34 6.23 -7.86
N VAL A 156 0.52 5.18 -7.79
CA VAL A 156 -0.66 5.15 -6.91
C VAL A 156 -0.25 5.22 -5.44
N SER A 157 0.78 4.45 -5.04
CA SER A 157 1.24 4.41 -3.66
C SER A 157 1.86 5.73 -3.20
N GLN A 158 2.63 6.39 -4.07
CA GLN A 158 3.24 7.69 -3.74
C GLN A 158 2.20 8.80 -3.64
N VAL A 159 1.21 8.81 -4.53
CA VAL A 159 0.09 9.76 -4.44
C VAL A 159 -0.75 9.49 -3.19
N GLY A 160 -0.97 8.23 -2.81
CA GLY A 160 -1.66 7.87 -1.58
C GLY A 160 -0.93 8.39 -0.33
N GLN A 161 0.40 8.26 -0.27
CA GLN A 161 1.20 8.82 0.83
C GLN A 161 1.09 10.35 0.90
N TRP A 162 1.18 11.04 -0.21
CA TRP A 162 0.98 12.48 -0.27
C TRP A 162 -0.43 12.87 0.20
N TRP A 163 -1.46 12.17 -0.27
CA TRP A 163 -2.86 12.44 0.08
C TRP A 163 -3.18 12.15 1.56
N LEU A 164 -2.39 11.29 2.22
CA LEU A 164 -2.53 11.02 3.65
C LEU A 164 -2.55 12.31 4.50
N ASP A 165 -1.72 13.27 4.14
CA ASP A 165 -1.56 14.52 4.87
C ASP A 165 -2.40 15.67 4.30
N GLU A 166 -2.50 15.77 2.99
CA GLU A 166 -3.18 16.88 2.31
C GLU A 166 -4.71 16.78 2.37
N ARG A 167 -5.27 15.59 2.19
CA ARG A 167 -6.72 15.31 2.18
C ARG A 167 -7.54 16.12 1.16
N LYS A 168 -6.87 16.78 0.25
CA LYS A 168 -7.45 17.54 -0.87
C LYS A 168 -6.58 17.33 -2.11
N PRO A 169 -7.20 17.24 -3.31
CA PRO A 169 -8.64 17.16 -3.60
C PRO A 169 -9.33 15.93 -2.98
N SER A 170 -10.61 15.72 -3.25
CA SER A 170 -11.32 14.53 -2.76
C SER A 170 -10.69 13.23 -3.29
N LYS A 171 -10.88 12.13 -2.59
CA LYS A 171 -10.34 10.83 -3.02
C LYS A 171 -10.83 10.41 -4.41
N GLN A 172 -12.05 10.76 -4.76
CA GLN A 172 -12.63 10.49 -6.08
C GLN A 172 -11.92 11.29 -7.18
N GLU A 173 -11.63 12.57 -6.93
CA GLU A 173 -10.87 13.41 -7.86
C GLU A 173 -9.43 12.91 -8.01
N VAL A 174 -8.76 12.55 -6.91
CA VAL A 174 -7.41 11.99 -6.96
C VAL A 174 -7.40 10.69 -7.75
N ALA A 175 -8.31 9.77 -7.49
CA ALA A 175 -8.43 8.51 -8.24
C ALA A 175 -8.68 8.77 -9.73
N ALA A 176 -9.59 9.69 -10.07
CA ALA A 176 -9.89 10.05 -11.46
C ALA A 176 -8.65 10.58 -12.20
N HIS A 177 -7.83 11.42 -11.56
CA HIS A 177 -6.61 11.93 -12.16
C HIS A 177 -5.52 10.86 -12.31
N ILE A 178 -5.36 9.97 -11.34
CA ILE A 178 -4.47 8.81 -11.44
C ILE A 178 -4.88 7.94 -12.64
N VAL A 179 -6.15 7.57 -12.71
CA VAL A 179 -6.67 6.70 -13.78
C VAL A 179 -6.54 7.39 -15.15
N ASN A 180 -6.84 8.68 -15.23
CA ASN A 180 -6.65 9.45 -16.46
C ASN A 180 -5.21 9.37 -16.97
N LEU A 181 -4.24 9.61 -16.10
CA LEU A 181 -2.82 9.56 -16.47
C LEU A 181 -2.40 8.15 -16.88
N VAL A 182 -2.72 7.13 -16.07
CA VAL A 182 -2.36 5.74 -16.33
C VAL A 182 -3.01 5.22 -17.61
N TRP A 183 -4.31 5.44 -17.78
CA TRP A 183 -5.08 4.92 -18.92
C TRP A 183 -4.64 5.54 -20.25
N TYR A 184 -4.51 6.85 -20.31
CA TYR A 184 -4.07 7.50 -21.55
C TYR A 184 -2.58 7.30 -21.80
N GLY A 185 -1.77 7.14 -20.77
CA GLY A 185 -0.37 6.72 -20.91
C GLY A 185 -0.26 5.33 -21.54
N LEU A 186 -1.00 4.34 -21.01
CA LEU A 186 -0.99 2.97 -21.53
C LEU A 186 -1.57 2.87 -22.95
N SER A 187 -2.70 3.54 -23.22
CA SER A 187 -3.32 3.50 -24.55
C SER A 187 -2.51 4.20 -25.64
N GLY A 188 -1.62 5.12 -25.26
CA GLY A 188 -0.70 5.81 -26.15
C GLY A 188 0.71 5.20 -26.25
N MET A 189 0.95 4.05 -25.65
CA MET A 189 2.25 3.40 -25.64
C MET A 189 2.74 3.04 -27.05
N ARG A 190 4.04 3.28 -27.29
CA ARG A 190 4.74 2.81 -28.49
C ARG A 190 5.32 1.42 -28.24
N LYS A 191 5.25 0.55 -29.27
CA LYS A 191 5.85 -0.81 -29.21
C LYS A 191 7.38 -0.78 -29.14
N ASP A 192 7.99 0.28 -29.67
CA ASP A 192 9.44 0.50 -29.66
C ASP A 192 9.72 1.94 -29.19
N PRO A 193 9.69 2.18 -27.87
CA PRO A 193 9.96 3.50 -27.30
C PRO A 193 11.46 3.81 -27.38
N HIS A 194 11.82 5.02 -27.86
CA HIS A 194 13.19 5.51 -27.94
C HIS A 194 13.31 6.92 -27.41
N LEU A 195 14.49 7.27 -26.91
CA LEU A 195 14.78 8.61 -26.42
C LEU A 195 14.89 9.60 -27.57
N VAL A 196 14.39 10.82 -27.40
CA VAL A 196 14.53 11.91 -28.39
C VAL A 196 16.00 12.24 -28.65
N THR A 197 16.86 12.13 -27.64
CA THR A 197 18.30 12.32 -27.73
C THR A 197 19.00 11.32 -28.65
N ASP A 198 18.48 10.11 -28.80
CA ASP A 198 19.04 9.10 -29.70
C ASP A 198 18.73 9.40 -31.17
N SER A 199 17.57 10.03 -31.41
CA SER A 199 17.17 10.50 -32.75
C SER A 199 18.05 11.66 -33.23
N ALA A 200 18.45 12.56 -32.33
CA ALA A 200 19.34 13.67 -32.65
C ALA A 200 20.77 13.22 -33.03
N LYS A 201 21.27 12.13 -32.42
CA LYS A 201 22.58 11.56 -32.77
C LYS A 201 22.59 10.88 -34.15
N LYS A 202 21.47 10.25 -34.55
CA LYS A 202 21.34 9.64 -35.90
C LYS A 202 21.22 10.65 -37.04
N LEU A 203 20.81 11.89 -36.76
CA LEU A 203 20.73 12.98 -37.76
C LEU A 203 22.04 13.78 -37.88
N ALA A 204 22.97 13.61 -36.93
CA ALA A 204 24.27 14.28 -36.89
C ALA A 204 25.45 13.39 -37.36
N SER A 205 25.18 12.13 -37.69
CA SER A 205 26.11 11.15 -38.28
C SER A 205 25.80 10.89 -39.76
#